data_b85f7066a66e1f5859783727cd38893f
#
_entry.id   b85f7066a66e1f5859783727cd38893f
#
_cell.length_a   1.000
_cell.length_b   1.000
_cell.length_c   1.000
_cell.angle_alpha   90.00
_cell.angle_beta   90.00
_cell.angle_gamma   90.00
#
_symmetry.space_group_name_H-M   'P 1'
#
loop_
_entity.id
_entity.type
_entity.pdbx_description
1 polymer ?
#
loop_
_entity_poly.entity_id
_entity_poly.type
_entity_poly.pdbx_seq_one_letter_code
_entity_poly.pdbx_strand_id
1 'polypeptide(L)'
;MFLQGLVLLSFVYVSTSTTSYSTSTSSCNKYKLNQNRCLENKDTETGEQCAYLSCNEWPEYACEPMYGCEIATYASSICQKNPSYTCHYSSNLASNPFVYTEEALLDQVTDLPGLKDALSYNQFSGYISLPGTQKNIHYWLVEAEQDADLKPLVFWTNGGPGCSGLIGFLTEQGPFRPTADGEIQMNPYAWNKVANMVFLEQPVGVGFSYSNVEDDYKIGDDQAAKDNLATILGLIEKFPHFNHSDIYITSESYGGHYMPTLANEIINYNDAQEYNAEKLNFKGFAVGNPYTDYYSGVGAEMETYWGKQLLPKPLWDKYVANGCTTIEQQLNNSVCSTLILNFMRKIGNLNPYALDYPVCLSQQQMTMRNYLKAELLEKGESGLLSADSFDIPYEPCEDEYSSTYLNRADVKAALHVHTDIEWEECSRTTKYELKDKMLPMEKYYKILLNSKTHPEMRILVYSGDDDSVCGTIGTQRWIYDLGFPLLEDWTTWYVDGQTAGYISKFKTPYSKDSRFTFMTVHGAGHEVPTYKPKEALDLFEKYLTNAI
;
A
#
# COMPACT_ATOMS: atom_id res chain seq x y z
N MET A 1 26.84 15.57 20.78
CA MET A 1 26.76 17.05 20.79
C MET A 1 25.29 17.39 20.62
N PHE A 2 24.65 17.89 21.68
CA PHE A 2 23.20 18.03 21.74
C PHE A 2 22.73 19.20 20.88
N LEU A 3 21.84 18.96 19.94
CA LEU A 3 21.03 20.00 19.32
C LEU A 3 19.71 20.12 20.11
N GLN A 4 19.52 21.28 20.71
CA GLN A 4 18.24 21.67 21.29
C GLN A 4 17.30 22.08 20.15
N GLY A 5 16.40 21.19 19.76
CA GLY A 5 15.25 21.56 18.96
C GLY A 5 14.25 22.35 19.82
N LEU A 6 13.95 23.58 19.44
CA LEU A 6 12.87 24.38 20.03
C LEU A 6 11.54 23.77 19.58
N VAL A 7 10.93 22.96 20.42
CA VAL A 7 9.54 22.50 20.21
C VAL A 7 8.62 23.57 20.82
N LEU A 8 7.90 24.29 19.99
CA LEU A 8 6.81 25.19 20.41
C LEU A 8 5.61 24.33 20.82
N LEU A 9 5.39 24.20 22.09
CA LEU A 9 4.31 23.44 22.69
C LEU A 9 3.15 24.38 23.02
N SER A 10 1.94 24.02 22.60
CA SER A 10 0.71 24.59 23.13
C SER A 10 0.34 23.84 24.41
N PHE A 11 0.13 24.53 25.53
CA PHE A 11 0.05 23.94 26.84
C PHE A 11 -1.26 24.23 27.57
N VAL A 12 -1.66 23.30 28.43
CA VAL A 12 -2.42 23.65 29.61
C VAL A 12 -1.45 24.30 30.58
N TYR A 13 -1.64 25.59 30.85
CA TYR A 13 -0.81 26.33 31.79
C TYR A 13 -1.39 26.17 33.18
N VAL A 14 -0.62 25.59 34.10
CA VAL A 14 -0.93 25.63 35.53
C VAL A 14 -0.01 26.67 36.14
N SER A 15 -0.51 27.90 36.40
CA SER A 15 0.27 28.91 37.11
C SER A 15 0.02 28.82 38.62
N THR A 16 1.09 28.72 39.39
CA THR A 16 1.05 28.79 40.84
C THR A 16 1.38 30.19 41.28
N SER A 17 0.54 30.79 42.12
CA SER A 17 0.93 31.96 42.87
C SER A 17 1.78 31.51 44.06
N THR A 18 3.11 31.55 43.88
CA THR A 18 4.16 31.42 44.90
C THR A 18 4.24 30.13 45.73
N THR A 19 5.02 29.16 45.25
CA THR A 19 5.96 28.34 46.07
C THR A 19 6.98 27.69 45.14
N SER A 20 8.27 27.94 45.39
CA SER A 20 9.39 27.35 44.67
C SER A 20 9.54 25.87 45.04
N TYR A 21 9.18 24.97 44.15
CA TYR A 21 9.61 23.58 44.24
C TYR A 21 10.82 23.37 43.31
N SER A 22 11.90 22.80 43.86
CA SER A 22 13.05 22.36 43.08
C SER A 22 12.67 21.08 42.33
N THR A 23 12.46 21.17 41.03
CA THR A 23 12.18 20.04 40.19
C THR A 23 13.48 19.39 39.70
N SER A 24 13.67 18.10 39.97
CA SER A 24 14.75 17.35 39.31
C SER A 24 14.36 17.03 37.86
N THR A 25 15.07 17.61 36.93
CA THR A 25 14.79 17.51 35.48
C THR A 25 15.19 16.15 34.85
N SER A 26 15.62 15.17 35.69
CA SER A 26 16.26 13.96 35.15
C SER A 26 15.30 12.86 34.69
N SER A 27 14.11 12.77 35.25
CA SER A 27 13.16 11.68 34.91
C SER A 27 12.32 11.96 33.65
N CYS A 28 11.95 13.20 33.41
CA CYS A 28 11.10 13.56 32.25
C CYS A 28 11.83 13.53 30.92
N ASN A 29 13.16 13.66 30.90
CA ASN A 29 13.96 13.53 29.66
C ASN A 29 14.02 12.11 29.09
N LYS A 30 13.59 11.10 29.85
CA LYS A 30 13.56 9.70 29.41
C LYS A 30 12.37 9.41 28.47
N TYR A 31 11.33 10.22 28.53
CA TYR A 31 10.10 10.04 27.75
C TYR A 31 9.89 11.22 26.80
N LYS A 32 10.68 11.26 25.72
CA LYS A 32 10.40 12.15 24.57
C LYS A 32 9.22 11.59 23.78
N LEU A 33 8.05 11.88 24.25
CA LEU A 33 6.82 11.43 23.63
C LEU A 33 6.33 12.36 22.54
N ASN A 34 5.67 11.79 21.58
CA ASN A 34 5.02 12.51 20.49
C ASN A 34 3.82 13.30 21.06
N GLN A 35 4.08 14.53 21.40
CA GLN A 35 3.20 15.42 22.17
C GLN A 35 2.04 15.95 21.33
N ASN A 36 2.19 15.95 20.00
CA ASN A 36 1.31 16.65 19.08
C ASN A 36 -0.07 15.99 18.95
N ARG A 37 -0.16 14.65 18.95
CA ARG A 37 -1.44 13.94 18.83
C ARG A 37 -2.40 14.11 20.02
N CYS A 38 -1.88 14.35 21.20
CA CYS A 38 -2.72 14.56 22.38
C CYS A 38 -3.48 15.89 22.35
N LEU A 39 -2.98 16.87 21.60
CA LEU A 39 -3.53 18.21 21.56
C LEU A 39 -4.64 18.40 20.52
N GLU A 40 -4.71 17.52 19.53
CA GLU A 40 -5.60 17.63 18.35
C GLU A 40 -6.85 16.77 18.44
N ASN A 41 -6.82 15.66 19.18
CA ASN A 41 -7.97 14.79 19.34
C ASN A 41 -9.00 15.37 20.33
N LYS A 42 -10.25 15.45 19.88
CA LYS A 42 -11.40 15.71 20.74
C LYS A 42 -11.97 14.39 21.25
N ASP A 43 -12.34 14.38 22.52
CA ASP A 43 -13.15 13.28 23.05
C ASP A 43 -14.47 13.24 22.29
N THR A 44 -14.77 12.10 21.66
CA THR A 44 -15.98 11.92 20.85
C THR A 44 -17.27 11.89 21.67
N GLU A 45 -17.18 11.61 22.98
CA GLU A 45 -18.33 11.60 23.88
C GLU A 45 -18.59 12.97 24.52
N THR A 46 -17.55 13.71 24.87
CA THR A 46 -17.67 14.98 25.58
C THR A 46 -17.38 16.20 24.69
N GLY A 47 -16.73 16.02 23.55
CA GLY A 47 -16.28 17.11 22.68
C GLY A 47 -15.13 17.95 23.26
N GLU A 48 -14.53 17.51 24.38
CA GLU A 48 -13.40 18.19 25.01
C GLU A 48 -12.08 17.87 24.30
N GLN A 49 -11.23 18.88 24.18
CA GLN A 49 -9.93 18.73 23.55
C GLN A 49 -8.94 18.10 24.52
N CYS A 50 -8.25 17.05 24.09
CA CYS A 50 -7.18 16.44 24.87
C CYS A 50 -6.01 17.42 25.03
N ALA A 51 -5.32 17.39 26.17
CA ALA A 51 -4.21 18.27 26.48
C ALA A 51 -2.97 17.47 26.90
N TYR A 52 -1.80 18.07 26.71
CA TYR A 52 -0.53 17.57 27.19
C TYR A 52 0.07 18.55 28.22
N LEU A 53 0.65 18.02 29.28
CA LEU A 53 1.25 18.84 30.34
C LEU A 53 2.77 18.68 30.36
N SER A 54 3.48 19.80 30.50
CA SER A 54 4.93 19.79 30.62
C SER A 54 5.35 19.21 31.97
N CYS A 55 6.33 18.31 31.95
CA CYS A 55 6.90 17.75 33.18
C CYS A 55 7.52 18.81 34.14
N ASN A 56 7.87 19.99 33.65
CA ASN A 56 8.43 21.06 34.46
C ASN A 56 7.42 21.69 35.42
N GLU A 57 6.14 21.48 35.20
CA GLU A 57 5.03 22.04 35.97
C GLU A 57 4.36 21.02 36.90
N TRP A 58 4.86 19.77 36.88
CA TRP A 58 4.27 18.67 37.63
C TRP A 58 5.17 18.20 38.80
N PRO A 59 4.58 17.69 39.89
CA PRO A 59 5.32 16.93 40.88
C PRO A 59 5.96 15.68 40.25
N GLU A 60 7.11 15.27 40.77
CA GLU A 60 7.95 14.17 40.20
C GLU A 60 7.18 12.86 39.97
N TYR A 61 6.20 12.55 40.82
CA TYR A 61 5.35 11.34 40.69
C TYR A 61 4.30 11.38 39.57
N ALA A 62 4.11 12.52 38.95
CA ALA A 62 3.13 12.72 37.87
C ALA A 62 3.74 12.66 36.49
N CYS A 63 5.04 12.38 36.37
CA CYS A 63 5.75 12.29 35.08
C CYS A 63 5.66 10.91 34.45
N GLU A 64 4.56 10.19 34.60
CA GLU A 64 4.30 8.97 33.84
C GLU A 64 3.69 9.29 32.47
N PRO A 65 3.96 8.47 31.45
CA PRO A 65 3.43 8.70 30.11
C PRO A 65 1.89 8.57 30.11
N MET A 66 1.23 9.68 29.88
CA MET A 66 -0.22 9.77 29.71
C MET A 66 -0.53 10.30 28.32
N TYR A 67 -1.54 9.77 27.67
CA TYR A 67 -1.92 10.09 26.30
C TYR A 67 -3.38 10.47 26.20
N GLY A 68 -3.67 11.38 25.25
CA GLY A 68 -5.03 11.72 24.88
C GLY A 68 -5.86 12.35 25.99
N CYS A 69 -7.13 11.99 26.03
CA CYS A 69 -8.10 12.59 26.94
C CYS A 69 -7.85 12.29 28.43
N GLU A 70 -7.09 11.25 28.75
CA GLU A 70 -6.70 10.93 30.12
C GLU A 70 -5.89 12.06 30.77
N ILE A 71 -5.01 12.71 30.01
CA ILE A 71 -4.22 13.87 30.51
C ILE A 71 -5.11 15.04 30.82
N ALA A 72 -6.08 15.35 29.96
CA ALA A 72 -7.02 16.45 30.20
C ALA A 72 -7.85 16.23 31.47
N THR A 73 -8.36 14.99 31.66
CA THR A 73 -9.13 14.60 32.83
C THR A 73 -8.29 14.69 34.12
N TYR A 74 -7.03 14.23 34.07
CA TYR A 74 -6.12 14.28 35.21
C TYR A 74 -5.73 15.71 35.56
N ALA A 75 -5.42 16.55 34.57
CA ALA A 75 -5.14 17.97 34.77
C ALA A 75 -6.33 18.71 35.41
N SER A 76 -7.54 18.47 34.92
CA SER A 76 -8.77 19.03 35.47
C SER A 76 -8.96 18.62 36.96
N SER A 77 -8.67 17.35 37.28
CA SER A 77 -8.78 16.85 38.66
C SER A 77 -7.79 17.50 39.61
N ILE A 78 -6.57 17.86 39.16
CA ILE A 78 -5.58 18.60 39.95
C ILE A 78 -6.04 20.03 40.19
N CYS A 79 -6.53 20.73 39.17
CA CYS A 79 -7.05 22.08 39.31
C CYS A 79 -8.26 22.15 40.27
N GLN A 80 -9.13 21.14 40.24
CA GLN A 80 -10.27 21.06 41.19
C GLN A 80 -9.83 20.81 42.66
N LYS A 81 -8.77 20.02 42.85
CA LYS A 81 -8.25 19.70 44.19
C LYS A 81 -7.39 20.80 44.80
N ASN A 82 -6.83 21.67 43.98
CA ASN A 82 -5.92 22.73 44.39
C ASN A 82 -6.39 24.10 43.85
N PRO A 83 -7.23 24.83 44.60
CA PRO A 83 -7.79 26.11 44.12
C PRO A 83 -6.72 27.22 43.93
N SER A 84 -5.48 26.99 44.33
CA SER A 84 -4.34 27.88 44.05
C SER A 84 -3.78 27.75 42.63
N TYR A 85 -4.24 26.76 41.84
CA TYR A 85 -3.83 26.59 40.46
C TYR A 85 -4.86 27.21 39.52
N THR A 86 -4.38 27.92 38.49
CA THR A 86 -5.19 28.43 37.41
C THR A 86 -4.85 27.64 36.16
N CYS A 87 -5.81 26.85 35.65
CA CYS A 87 -5.63 26.09 34.41
C CYS A 87 -6.07 26.94 33.22
N HIS A 88 -5.17 27.15 32.28
CA HIS A 88 -5.46 27.81 31.01
C HIS A 88 -5.37 26.82 29.87
N TYR A 89 -6.45 26.68 29.13
CA TYR A 89 -6.45 25.92 27.87
C TYR A 89 -6.15 26.89 26.73
N SER A 90 -5.08 26.63 25.99
CA SER A 90 -4.82 27.41 24.77
C SER A 90 -5.72 26.91 23.66
N SER A 91 -6.66 27.78 23.21
CA SER A 91 -7.54 27.52 22.08
C SER A 91 -6.90 27.77 20.71
N ASN A 92 -5.62 28.19 20.69
CA ASN A 92 -4.90 28.51 19.44
C ASN A 92 -4.06 27.32 18.97
N LEU A 93 -4.70 26.18 18.75
CA LEU A 93 -4.14 25.06 17.99
C LEU A 93 -4.63 25.16 16.54
N ALA A 94 -4.35 26.27 15.91
CA ALA A 94 -4.34 26.30 14.46
C ALA A 94 -3.06 25.61 14.01
N SER A 95 -3.20 24.47 13.35
CA SER A 95 -2.20 23.77 12.55
C SER A 95 -0.77 23.84 13.11
N ASN A 96 -0.38 22.87 13.92
CA ASN A 96 1.05 22.59 14.09
C ASN A 96 1.54 21.96 12.79
N PRO A 97 2.38 22.64 12.00
CA PRO A 97 2.93 22.00 10.81
C PRO A 97 3.70 20.76 11.24
N PHE A 98 3.66 19.69 10.45
CA PHE A 98 4.51 18.54 10.66
C PHE A 98 5.96 18.99 10.89
N VAL A 99 6.59 18.46 11.94
CA VAL A 99 8.01 18.70 12.16
C VAL A 99 8.76 17.57 11.45
N TYR A 100 9.30 17.88 10.29
CA TYR A 100 10.18 16.99 9.54
C TYR A 100 11.59 16.99 10.14
N THR A 101 12.28 15.85 10.08
CA THR A 101 13.72 15.80 10.38
C THR A 101 14.51 16.53 9.29
N GLU A 102 15.79 16.88 9.56
CA GLU A 102 16.66 17.45 8.55
C GLU A 102 16.84 16.47 7.38
N GLU A 103 16.95 15.16 7.67
CA GLU A 103 17.08 14.10 6.68
C GLU A 103 15.81 13.98 5.81
N ALA A 104 14.62 14.13 6.40
CA ALA A 104 13.38 14.15 5.63
C ALA A 104 13.29 15.35 4.69
N LEU A 105 13.71 16.53 5.15
CA LEU A 105 13.70 17.74 4.32
C LEU A 105 14.69 17.69 3.15
N LEU A 106 15.75 16.91 3.26
CA LEU A 106 16.67 16.68 2.13
C LEU A 106 16.03 15.82 1.02
N ASP A 107 15.04 15.02 1.36
CA ASP A 107 14.30 14.16 0.42
C ASP A 107 13.04 14.85 -0.14
N GLN A 108 12.75 16.11 0.27
CA GLN A 108 11.54 16.80 -0.18
C GLN A 108 11.60 17.11 -1.69
N VAL A 109 10.63 16.61 -2.45
CA VAL A 109 10.48 16.91 -3.87
C VAL A 109 9.65 18.19 -4.02
N THR A 110 10.32 19.29 -4.34
CA THR A 110 9.69 20.62 -4.43
C THR A 110 9.30 21.00 -5.85
N ASP A 111 9.93 20.40 -6.84
CA ASP A 111 9.69 20.66 -8.26
C ASP A 111 9.80 19.32 -9.02
N LEU A 112 8.69 18.88 -9.57
CA LEU A 112 8.64 17.63 -10.35
C LEU A 112 8.52 17.98 -11.84
N PRO A 113 9.52 17.67 -12.68
CA PRO A 113 9.49 17.99 -14.10
C PRO A 113 8.24 17.48 -14.82
N GLY A 114 7.55 18.35 -15.56
CA GLY A 114 6.31 18.03 -16.27
C GLY A 114 5.04 18.24 -15.46
N LEU A 115 5.12 18.46 -14.16
CA LEU A 115 3.98 18.83 -13.32
C LEU A 115 3.75 20.33 -13.41
N LYS A 116 2.53 20.74 -13.83
CA LYS A 116 2.18 22.16 -14.05
C LYS A 116 1.49 22.80 -12.86
N ASP A 117 0.75 22.02 -12.11
CA ASP A 117 -0.06 22.49 -11.01
C ASP A 117 0.70 22.39 -9.68
N ALA A 118 0.54 23.40 -8.81
CA ALA A 118 1.08 23.33 -7.46
C ALA A 118 0.28 22.30 -6.64
N LEU A 119 1.00 21.45 -5.90
CA LEU A 119 0.40 20.46 -5.01
C LEU A 119 -0.06 21.12 -3.70
N SER A 120 -1.14 20.61 -3.12
CA SER A 120 -1.62 20.99 -1.78
C SER A 120 -0.98 20.15 -0.66
N TYR A 121 -0.16 19.16 -0.99
CA TYR A 121 0.48 18.21 -0.09
C TYR A 121 1.97 18.10 -0.40
N ASN A 122 2.74 17.60 0.58
CA ASN A 122 4.17 17.37 0.38
C ASN A 122 4.43 16.00 -0.20
N GLN A 123 5.59 15.88 -0.86
CA GLN A 123 6.13 14.62 -1.34
C GLN A 123 7.62 14.53 -1.06
N PHE A 124 8.10 13.31 -0.84
CA PHE A 124 9.48 13.03 -0.47
C PHE A 124 9.98 11.80 -1.22
N SER A 125 11.15 11.88 -1.78
CA SER A 125 11.79 10.77 -2.48
C SER A 125 13.26 10.68 -2.08
N GLY A 126 13.71 9.48 -1.71
CA GLY A 126 15.07 9.25 -1.24
C GLY A 126 15.29 7.80 -0.82
N TYR A 127 16.26 7.59 0.04
CA TYR A 127 16.68 6.25 0.43
C TYR A 127 16.56 6.00 1.93
N ILE A 128 16.22 4.75 2.27
CA ILE A 128 16.39 4.20 3.60
C ILE A 128 17.56 3.21 3.56
N SER A 129 18.65 3.55 4.25
CA SER A 129 19.80 2.66 4.40
C SER A 129 19.51 1.62 5.48
N LEU A 130 19.57 0.33 5.14
CA LEU A 130 19.24 -0.74 6.08
C LEU A 130 20.37 -0.97 7.08
N PRO A 131 20.08 -0.97 8.40
CA PRO A 131 21.09 -1.06 9.44
C PRO A 131 21.99 -2.30 9.32
N GLY A 132 23.30 -2.10 9.41
CA GLY A 132 24.29 -3.19 9.36
C GLY A 132 24.50 -3.82 7.98
N THR A 133 23.96 -3.23 6.93
CA THR A 133 24.08 -3.68 5.53
C THR A 133 24.62 -2.56 4.64
N GLN A 134 24.75 -2.85 3.33
CA GLN A 134 25.02 -1.84 2.30
C GLN A 134 23.78 -1.60 1.41
N LYS A 135 22.63 -2.12 1.81
CA LYS A 135 21.37 -2.00 1.09
C LYS A 135 20.74 -0.63 1.31
N ASN A 136 20.31 -0.01 0.23
CA ASN A 136 19.62 1.27 0.21
C ASN A 136 18.30 1.08 -0.56
N ILE A 137 17.18 1.18 0.14
CA ILE A 137 15.86 0.99 -0.44
C ILE A 137 15.28 2.35 -0.78
N HIS A 138 14.97 2.55 -2.04
CA HIS A 138 14.33 3.77 -2.53
C HIS A 138 12.84 3.79 -2.14
N TYR A 139 12.37 4.97 -1.76
CA TYR A 139 10.96 5.23 -1.49
C TYR A 139 10.51 6.54 -2.13
N TRP A 140 9.22 6.61 -2.45
CA TRP A 140 8.53 7.86 -2.78
C TRP A 140 7.28 7.96 -1.89
N LEU A 141 7.30 8.92 -0.97
CA LEU A 141 6.20 9.24 -0.08
C LEU A 141 5.41 10.41 -0.67
N VAL A 142 4.10 10.27 -0.77
CA VAL A 142 3.16 11.36 -1.01
C VAL A 142 2.20 11.46 0.17
N GLU A 143 2.09 12.64 0.75
CA GLU A 143 1.15 12.86 1.84
C GLU A 143 -0.29 12.90 1.31
N ALA A 144 -1.25 12.69 2.21
CA ALA A 144 -2.66 12.79 1.85
C ALA A 144 -3.01 14.23 1.42
N GLU A 145 -3.89 14.35 0.44
CA GLU A 145 -4.32 15.66 -0.10
C GLU A 145 -4.94 16.56 0.99
N GLN A 146 -5.56 15.97 2.00
CA GLN A 146 -6.21 16.68 3.11
C GLN A 146 -5.98 15.92 4.41
N ASP A 147 -5.81 16.66 5.51
CA ASP A 147 -5.71 16.13 6.87
C ASP A 147 -4.65 15.01 7.00
N ALA A 148 -3.48 15.20 6.37
CA ALA A 148 -2.42 14.20 6.29
C ALA A 148 -1.98 13.68 7.67
N ASP A 149 -2.05 14.52 8.71
CA ASP A 149 -1.76 14.20 10.11
C ASP A 149 -2.76 13.21 10.74
N LEU A 150 -3.98 13.13 10.20
CA LEU A 150 -5.05 12.25 10.67
C LEU A 150 -5.22 10.99 9.81
N LYS A 151 -4.58 10.96 8.65
CA LYS A 151 -4.69 9.84 7.71
C LYS A 151 -3.70 8.71 8.04
N PRO A 152 -4.07 7.45 7.72
CA PRO A 152 -3.17 6.32 7.88
C PRO A 152 -1.92 6.45 7.00
N LEU A 153 -0.85 5.75 7.38
CA LEU A 153 0.36 5.54 6.58
C LEU A 153 0.25 4.18 5.90
N VAL A 154 0.28 4.18 4.57
CA VAL A 154 0.13 2.98 3.75
C VAL A 154 1.36 2.77 2.90
N PHE A 155 1.97 1.59 3.00
CA PHE A 155 3.08 1.17 2.17
C PHE A 155 2.58 0.35 1.00
N TRP A 156 3.03 0.71 -0.19
CA TRP A 156 2.77 -0.02 -1.44
C TRP A 156 4.05 -0.58 -2.04
N THR A 157 3.96 -1.77 -2.60
CA THR A 157 4.96 -2.33 -3.49
C THR A 157 4.28 -3.20 -4.55
N ASN A 158 4.78 -3.20 -5.78
CA ASN A 158 4.33 -4.15 -6.80
C ASN A 158 4.94 -5.53 -6.58
N GLY A 159 4.43 -6.54 -7.26
CA GLY A 159 4.88 -7.92 -7.16
C GLY A 159 6.11 -8.26 -7.99
N GLY A 160 5.97 -9.10 -8.96
CA GLY A 160 7.00 -9.62 -9.86
C GLY A 160 7.37 -11.09 -9.61
N PRO A 161 8.24 -11.51 -8.66
CA PRO A 161 8.98 -10.70 -7.70
C PRO A 161 10.05 -9.83 -8.34
N GLY A 162 10.27 -8.67 -7.74
CA GLY A 162 11.32 -7.76 -8.18
C GLY A 162 10.84 -6.66 -9.15
N CYS A 163 9.55 -6.33 -9.15
CA CYS A 163 9.03 -5.18 -9.89
C CYS A 163 8.88 -3.96 -8.97
N SER A 164 9.06 -2.77 -9.55
CA SER A 164 9.14 -1.50 -8.84
C SER A 164 7.77 -1.05 -8.33
N GLY A 165 7.69 -0.60 -7.08
CA GLY A 165 6.48 0.04 -6.55
C GLY A 165 6.11 1.35 -7.26
N LEU A 166 7.02 1.92 -8.07
CA LEU A 166 6.72 3.08 -8.90
C LEU A 166 5.85 2.76 -10.13
N ILE A 167 5.66 1.48 -10.47
CA ILE A 167 4.61 1.07 -11.41
C ILE A 167 3.26 1.51 -10.83
N GLY A 168 2.91 1.05 -9.63
CA GLY A 168 1.70 1.47 -8.95
C GLY A 168 1.59 2.98 -8.75
N PHE A 169 2.72 3.66 -8.53
CA PHE A 169 2.75 5.12 -8.40
C PHE A 169 2.36 5.84 -9.69
N LEU A 170 2.82 5.39 -10.86
CA LEU A 170 2.69 6.12 -12.13
C LEU A 170 1.60 5.59 -13.06
N THR A 171 1.15 4.33 -12.87
CA THR A 171 0.17 3.70 -13.77
C THR A 171 -1.09 3.23 -13.05
N GLU A 172 -1.11 3.21 -11.71
CA GLU A 172 -2.24 2.67 -10.95
C GLU A 172 -2.87 3.72 -10.02
N GLN A 173 -2.52 3.67 -8.73
CA GLN A 173 -3.17 4.45 -7.66
C GLN A 173 -2.39 5.67 -7.18
N GLY A 174 -1.21 5.92 -7.73
CA GLY A 174 -0.48 7.13 -7.38
C GLY A 174 -1.10 8.40 -7.98
N PRO A 175 -0.65 9.58 -7.53
CA PRO A 175 -1.26 10.85 -7.94
C PRO A 175 -0.89 11.31 -9.34
N PHE A 176 0.13 10.74 -9.96
CA PHE A 176 0.72 11.21 -11.20
C PHE A 176 0.70 10.14 -12.29
N ARG A 177 0.40 10.55 -13.52
CA ARG A 177 0.47 9.71 -14.72
C ARG A 177 1.30 10.40 -15.78
N PRO A 178 2.48 9.88 -16.14
CA PRO A 178 3.25 10.40 -17.28
C PRO A 178 2.50 10.21 -18.59
N THR A 179 2.69 11.16 -19.49
CA THR A 179 2.12 11.12 -20.84
C THR A 179 3.22 10.92 -21.90
N ALA A 180 2.82 10.59 -23.11
CA ALA A 180 3.76 10.34 -24.23
C ALA A 180 4.68 11.53 -24.55
N ASP A 181 4.27 12.76 -24.22
CA ASP A 181 5.04 14.00 -24.41
C ASP A 181 5.87 14.39 -23.18
N GLY A 182 5.89 13.54 -22.15
CA GLY A 182 6.71 13.71 -20.94
C GLY A 182 6.16 14.71 -19.92
N GLU A 183 4.91 15.10 -20.05
CA GLU A 183 4.14 15.87 -19.08
C GLU A 183 3.55 14.94 -18.02
N ILE A 184 3.07 15.51 -16.92
CA ILE A 184 2.39 14.80 -15.85
C ILE A 184 0.91 15.21 -15.82
N GLN A 185 0.03 14.22 -15.82
CA GLN A 185 -1.40 14.37 -15.54
C GLN A 185 -1.70 13.94 -14.12
N MET A 186 -2.63 14.64 -13.45
CA MET A 186 -3.12 14.27 -12.13
C MET A 186 -4.11 13.10 -12.23
N ASN A 187 -3.97 12.12 -11.34
CA ASN A 187 -4.92 11.02 -11.20
C ASN A 187 -6.07 11.43 -10.25
N PRO A 188 -7.32 11.59 -10.73
CA PRO A 188 -8.43 11.97 -9.88
C PRO A 188 -8.86 10.89 -8.88
N TYR A 189 -8.36 9.65 -9.03
CA TYR A 189 -8.66 8.51 -8.19
C TYR A 189 -7.43 8.04 -7.38
N ALA A 190 -6.47 8.92 -7.17
CA ALA A 190 -5.27 8.61 -6.40
C ALA A 190 -5.59 8.24 -4.95
N TRP A 191 -4.89 7.24 -4.42
CA TRP A 191 -5.12 6.75 -3.05
C TRP A 191 -4.62 7.73 -1.97
N ASN A 192 -3.77 8.69 -2.34
CA ASN A 192 -3.41 9.75 -1.40
C ASN A 192 -4.56 10.74 -1.09
N LYS A 193 -5.74 10.57 -1.67
CA LYS A 193 -6.97 11.22 -1.19
C LYS A 193 -7.42 10.72 0.17
N VAL A 194 -7.07 9.50 0.54
CA VAL A 194 -7.56 8.83 1.76
C VAL A 194 -6.45 8.36 2.70
N ALA A 195 -5.18 8.38 2.29
CA ALA A 195 -4.03 7.91 3.06
C ALA A 195 -2.75 8.67 2.72
N ASN A 196 -1.75 8.65 3.59
CA ASN A 196 -0.36 8.95 3.23
C ASN A 196 0.23 7.70 2.58
N MET A 197 0.72 7.82 1.34
CA MET A 197 1.15 6.69 0.54
C MET A 197 2.67 6.65 0.40
N VAL A 198 3.28 5.51 0.71
CA VAL A 198 4.71 5.25 0.53
C VAL A 198 4.87 4.15 -0.50
N PHE A 199 5.47 4.46 -1.62
CA PHE A 199 5.78 3.51 -2.68
C PHE A 199 7.22 3.05 -2.54
N LEU A 200 7.44 1.74 -2.40
CA LEU A 200 8.74 1.14 -2.15
C LEU A 200 9.25 0.42 -3.40
N GLU A 201 10.51 0.61 -3.71
CA GLU A 201 11.22 -0.20 -4.70
C GLU A 201 12.00 -1.30 -4.00
N GLN A 202 11.36 -2.47 -3.85
CA GLN A 202 11.88 -3.63 -3.14
C GLN A 202 11.74 -4.91 -3.98
N PRO A 203 12.64 -5.89 -3.75
CA PRO A 203 13.83 -5.85 -2.91
C PRO A 203 14.97 -4.99 -3.49
N VAL A 204 16.11 -4.97 -2.80
CA VAL A 204 17.32 -4.28 -3.30
C VAL A 204 17.65 -4.70 -4.73
N GLY A 205 18.00 -3.73 -5.58
CA GLY A 205 18.24 -3.92 -7.02
C GLY A 205 17.00 -3.70 -7.89
N VAL A 206 15.86 -3.35 -7.30
CA VAL A 206 14.64 -2.98 -7.99
C VAL A 206 14.58 -1.46 -8.17
N GLY A 207 14.30 -1.02 -9.38
CA GLY A 207 14.26 0.40 -9.73
C GLY A 207 15.55 1.14 -9.31
N PHE A 208 15.42 2.15 -8.47
CA PHE A 208 16.55 2.92 -7.96
C PHE A 208 17.20 2.34 -6.70
N SER A 209 16.65 1.28 -6.10
CA SER A 209 17.23 0.62 -4.93
C SER A 209 18.53 -0.12 -5.27
N TYR A 210 19.55 0.03 -4.42
CA TYR A 210 20.87 -0.52 -4.72
C TYR A 210 21.63 -1.03 -3.49
N SER A 211 22.65 -1.84 -3.72
CA SER A 211 23.71 -2.21 -2.77
C SER A 211 25.08 -2.21 -3.45
N ASN A 212 26.11 -1.95 -2.66
CA ASN A 212 27.50 -2.09 -3.10
C ASN A 212 28.04 -3.53 -2.94
N VAL A 213 27.20 -4.48 -2.49
CA VAL A 213 27.56 -5.89 -2.26
C VAL A 213 26.75 -6.78 -3.20
N GLU A 214 27.44 -7.53 -4.08
CA GLU A 214 26.78 -8.38 -5.09
C GLU A 214 25.88 -9.47 -4.47
N ASP A 215 26.23 -10.00 -3.30
CA ASP A 215 25.44 -11.05 -2.66
C ASP A 215 24.10 -10.53 -2.11
N ASP A 216 23.94 -9.23 -1.89
CA ASP A 216 22.68 -8.63 -1.44
C ASP A 216 21.55 -8.75 -2.49
N TYR A 217 21.92 -8.94 -3.77
CA TYR A 217 20.94 -9.14 -4.85
C TYR A 217 20.40 -10.57 -4.96
N LYS A 218 20.86 -11.49 -4.11
CA LYS A 218 20.30 -12.85 -3.96
C LYS A 218 19.32 -12.84 -2.79
N ILE A 219 18.05 -12.96 -3.07
CA ILE A 219 17.01 -12.72 -2.06
C ILE A 219 15.86 -13.73 -2.18
N GLY A 220 15.19 -13.97 -1.07
CA GLY A 220 13.98 -14.77 -0.95
C GLY A 220 12.97 -14.09 -0.04
N ASP A 221 11.80 -14.69 0.15
CA ASP A 221 10.66 -14.12 0.88
C ASP A 221 11.01 -13.69 2.31
N ASP A 222 11.71 -14.55 3.05
CA ASP A 222 12.08 -14.27 4.45
C ASP A 222 13.03 -13.06 4.58
N GLN A 223 13.97 -12.91 3.65
CA GLN A 223 14.90 -11.77 3.69
C GLN A 223 14.19 -10.50 3.21
N ALA A 224 13.37 -10.59 2.18
CA ALA A 224 12.58 -9.46 1.69
C ALA A 224 11.65 -8.92 2.80
N ALA A 225 11.00 -9.80 3.56
CA ALA A 225 10.14 -9.38 4.68
C ALA A 225 10.93 -8.64 5.77
N LYS A 226 12.14 -9.09 6.12
CA LYS A 226 13.01 -8.42 7.10
C LYS A 226 13.53 -7.08 6.59
N ASP A 227 13.95 -7.02 5.35
CA ASP A 227 14.43 -5.78 4.73
C ASP A 227 13.30 -4.74 4.66
N ASN A 228 12.07 -5.16 4.32
CA ASN A 228 10.90 -4.30 4.30
C ASN A 228 10.48 -3.82 5.70
N LEU A 229 10.54 -4.67 6.71
CA LEU A 229 10.32 -4.24 8.10
C LEU A 229 11.35 -3.19 8.52
N ALA A 230 12.63 -3.41 8.21
CA ALA A 230 13.70 -2.44 8.50
C ALA A 230 13.49 -1.11 7.74
N THR A 231 12.98 -1.18 6.49
CA THR A 231 12.62 0.00 5.69
C THR A 231 11.47 0.78 6.35
N ILE A 232 10.42 0.10 6.81
CA ILE A 232 9.28 0.74 7.52
C ILE A 232 9.76 1.44 8.78
N LEU A 233 10.59 0.77 9.59
CA LEU A 233 11.14 1.34 10.82
C LEU A 233 12.03 2.55 10.54
N GLY A 234 12.92 2.47 9.55
CA GLY A 234 13.78 3.57 9.13
C GLY A 234 13.01 4.77 8.57
N LEU A 235 11.91 4.51 7.84
CA LEU A 235 11.04 5.57 7.36
C LEU A 235 10.32 6.29 8.52
N ILE A 236 9.81 5.56 9.50
CA ILE A 236 9.19 6.17 10.69
C ILE A 236 10.21 6.94 11.53
N GLU A 237 11.47 6.48 11.61
CA GLU A 237 12.55 7.24 12.26
C GLU A 237 12.82 8.55 11.50
N LYS A 238 12.84 8.53 10.17
CA LYS A 238 13.02 9.71 9.31
C LYS A 238 11.82 10.66 9.38
N PHE A 239 10.59 10.12 9.50
CA PHE A 239 9.32 10.86 9.55
C PHE A 239 8.58 10.57 10.87
N PRO A 240 9.06 11.08 12.03
CA PRO A 240 8.58 10.70 13.36
C PRO A 240 7.13 11.09 13.64
N HIS A 241 6.54 12.00 12.86
CA HIS A 241 5.13 12.34 12.97
C HIS A 241 4.20 11.16 12.59
N PHE A 242 4.70 10.16 11.85
CA PHE A 242 3.95 8.93 11.56
C PHE A 242 4.07 7.84 12.63
N ASN A 243 4.82 8.05 13.70
CA ASN A 243 5.07 7.01 14.72
C ASN A 243 3.80 6.40 15.34
N HIS A 244 2.68 7.15 15.35
CA HIS A 244 1.40 6.65 15.87
C HIS A 244 0.32 6.51 14.80
N SER A 245 0.65 6.67 13.54
CA SER A 245 -0.29 6.48 12.45
C SER A 245 -0.76 5.02 12.38
N ASP A 246 -2.00 4.82 11.98
CA ASP A 246 -2.46 3.51 11.59
C ASP A 246 -1.66 3.06 10.38
N ILE A 247 -0.98 1.92 10.48
CA ILE A 247 -0.07 1.41 9.45
C ILE A 247 -0.74 0.26 8.69
N TYR A 248 -0.71 0.37 7.38
CA TYR A 248 -1.13 -0.68 6.46
C TYR A 248 -0.02 -0.97 5.46
N ILE A 249 0.05 -2.21 4.98
CA ILE A 249 0.90 -2.62 3.87
C ILE A 249 0.01 -3.13 2.73
N THR A 250 0.35 -2.77 1.51
CA THR A 250 -0.47 -3.09 0.34
C THR A 250 0.40 -3.51 -0.84
N SER A 251 -0.13 -4.38 -1.68
CA SER A 251 0.59 -4.89 -2.85
C SER A 251 -0.37 -5.57 -3.82
N GLU A 252 0.19 -6.12 -4.89
CA GLU A 252 -0.50 -6.98 -5.85
C GLU A 252 0.39 -8.13 -6.32
N SER A 253 -0.19 -9.08 -7.08
CA SER A 253 0.57 -10.12 -7.77
C SER A 253 1.42 -10.94 -6.80
N TYR A 254 2.75 -10.98 -6.96
CA TYR A 254 3.66 -11.61 -5.99
C TYR A 254 3.59 -10.98 -4.59
N GLY A 255 2.87 -9.88 -4.42
CA GLY A 255 2.42 -9.38 -3.13
C GLY A 255 1.66 -10.41 -2.30
N GLY A 256 1.09 -11.44 -2.94
CA GLY A 256 0.53 -12.62 -2.27
C GLY A 256 1.55 -13.39 -1.42
N HIS A 257 2.86 -13.26 -1.69
CA HIS A 257 3.98 -13.71 -0.86
C HIS A 257 4.49 -12.60 0.06
N TYR A 258 4.71 -11.40 -0.47
CA TYR A 258 5.28 -10.29 0.30
C TYR A 258 4.44 -9.86 1.49
N MET A 259 3.12 -9.72 1.30
CA MET A 259 2.26 -9.17 2.34
C MET A 259 2.10 -10.09 3.56
N PRO A 260 1.79 -11.39 3.42
CA PRO A 260 1.66 -12.26 4.57
C PRO A 260 2.99 -12.54 5.29
N THR A 261 4.12 -12.56 4.58
CA THR A 261 5.45 -12.72 5.19
C THR A 261 5.87 -11.48 5.96
N LEU A 262 5.70 -10.28 5.37
CA LEU A 262 5.97 -9.00 6.04
C LEU A 262 5.03 -8.76 7.22
N ALA A 263 3.73 -9.05 7.09
CA ALA A 263 2.78 -8.95 8.20
C ALA A 263 3.19 -9.86 9.36
N ASN A 264 3.69 -11.08 9.08
CA ASN A 264 4.21 -11.98 10.10
C ASN A 264 5.47 -11.41 10.78
N GLU A 265 6.39 -10.79 10.04
CA GLU A 265 7.57 -10.12 10.65
C GLU A 265 7.13 -8.92 11.51
N ILE A 266 6.15 -8.12 11.08
CA ILE A 266 5.64 -6.98 11.85
C ILE A 266 5.00 -7.44 13.17
N ILE A 267 4.15 -8.49 13.16
CA ILE A 267 3.54 -8.97 14.40
C ILE A 267 4.58 -9.59 15.33
N ASN A 268 5.58 -10.32 14.81
CA ASN A 268 6.68 -10.85 15.60
C ASN A 268 7.52 -9.73 16.21
N TYR A 269 7.80 -8.67 15.46
CA TYR A 269 8.47 -7.48 15.97
C TYR A 269 7.65 -6.85 17.11
N ASN A 270 6.35 -6.62 16.90
CA ASN A 270 5.47 -6.04 17.90
C ASN A 270 5.37 -6.89 19.17
N ASP A 271 5.27 -8.22 19.03
CA ASP A 271 5.18 -9.15 20.17
C ASP A 271 6.49 -9.22 20.98
N ALA A 272 7.62 -8.89 20.36
CA ALA A 272 8.92 -8.83 21.01
C ALA A 272 9.16 -7.51 21.78
N GLN A 273 8.38 -6.44 21.51
CA GLN A 273 8.53 -5.17 22.21
C GLN A 273 7.93 -5.21 23.61
N GLU A 274 8.70 -4.77 24.59
CA GLU A 274 8.26 -4.67 25.99
C GLU A 274 7.27 -3.50 26.18
N TYR A 275 7.48 -2.39 25.47
CA TYR A 275 6.69 -1.18 25.57
C TYR A 275 5.82 -0.94 24.34
N ASN A 276 4.56 -0.56 24.55
CA ASN A 276 3.63 -0.27 23.45
C ASN A 276 4.08 0.90 22.55
N ALA A 277 4.84 1.85 23.10
CA ALA A 277 5.36 2.99 22.34
C ALA A 277 6.38 2.60 21.25
N GLU A 278 6.95 1.41 21.32
CA GLU A 278 7.91 0.88 20.36
C GLU A 278 7.23 0.02 19.28
N LYS A 279 5.94 -0.28 19.44
CA LYS A 279 5.17 -1.10 18.52
C LYS A 279 4.68 -0.28 17.34
N LEU A 280 4.74 -0.89 16.17
CA LEU A 280 4.03 -0.37 15.01
C LEU A 280 2.52 -0.53 15.21
N ASN A 281 1.75 0.53 14.98
CA ASN A 281 0.29 0.49 15.05
C ASN A 281 -0.29 -0.16 13.78
N PHE A 282 0.10 -1.43 13.57
CA PHE A 282 -0.22 -2.20 12.38
C PHE A 282 -1.69 -2.65 12.39
N LYS A 283 -2.43 -2.27 11.35
CA LYS A 283 -3.86 -2.56 11.19
C LYS A 283 -4.19 -3.68 10.22
N GLY A 284 -3.24 -4.03 9.35
CA GLY A 284 -3.41 -5.13 8.42
C GLY A 284 -2.87 -4.87 7.03
N PHE A 285 -3.30 -5.71 6.08
CA PHE A 285 -2.86 -5.57 4.70
C PHE A 285 -3.98 -5.80 3.69
N ALA A 286 -3.80 -5.21 2.50
CA ALA A 286 -4.60 -5.50 1.33
C ALA A 286 -3.71 -6.01 0.19
N VAL A 287 -4.19 -6.99 -0.57
CA VAL A 287 -3.47 -7.51 -1.72
C VAL A 287 -4.40 -7.77 -2.89
N GLY A 288 -4.05 -7.18 -4.04
CA GLY A 288 -4.74 -7.34 -5.31
C GLY A 288 -4.23 -8.52 -6.12
N ASN A 289 -5.12 -9.26 -6.77
CA ASN A 289 -4.79 -10.36 -7.69
C ASN A 289 -3.56 -11.18 -7.24
N PRO A 290 -3.58 -11.77 -6.01
CA PRO A 290 -2.37 -12.28 -5.38
C PRO A 290 -1.91 -13.59 -5.98
N TYR A 291 -0.62 -13.68 -6.26
CA TYR A 291 0.08 -14.95 -6.44
C TYR A 291 0.42 -15.51 -5.06
N THR A 292 -0.33 -16.52 -4.61
CA THR A 292 -0.22 -17.11 -3.26
C THR A 292 0.42 -18.49 -3.29
N ASP A 293 0.29 -19.18 -4.42
CA ASP A 293 0.92 -20.44 -4.77
C ASP A 293 0.87 -20.62 -6.29
N TYR A 294 1.53 -21.67 -6.79
CA TYR A 294 1.52 -21.97 -8.22
C TYR A 294 0.09 -22.12 -8.80
N TYR A 295 -0.83 -22.65 -8.00
CA TYR A 295 -2.17 -22.96 -8.47
C TYR A 295 -3.08 -21.73 -8.54
N SER A 296 -2.94 -20.81 -7.61
CA SER A 296 -3.66 -19.52 -7.62
C SER A 296 -3.20 -18.58 -8.73
N GLY A 297 -1.94 -18.74 -9.16
CA GLY A 297 -1.39 -18.03 -10.33
C GLY A 297 -1.53 -18.87 -11.61
N VAL A 298 -0.41 -19.33 -12.11
CA VAL A 298 -0.29 -20.01 -13.41
C VAL A 298 -1.23 -21.22 -13.58
N GLY A 299 -1.51 -21.96 -12.48
CA GLY A 299 -2.35 -23.15 -12.52
C GLY A 299 -3.81 -22.86 -12.91
N ALA A 300 -4.33 -21.69 -12.60
CA ALA A 300 -5.72 -21.30 -12.86
C ALA A 300 -5.92 -20.59 -14.22
N GLU A 301 -4.85 -20.21 -14.91
CA GLU A 301 -4.89 -19.44 -16.16
C GLU A 301 -5.79 -20.08 -17.23
N MET A 302 -5.62 -21.38 -17.47
CA MET A 302 -6.41 -22.12 -18.50
C MET A 302 -7.90 -22.16 -18.18
N GLU A 303 -8.27 -22.18 -16.90
CA GLU A 303 -9.67 -22.16 -16.46
C GLU A 303 -10.27 -20.77 -16.63
N THR A 304 -9.48 -19.73 -16.39
CA THR A 304 -9.86 -18.34 -16.65
C THR A 304 -10.16 -18.15 -18.15
N TYR A 305 -9.29 -18.62 -19.05
CA TYR A 305 -9.54 -18.57 -20.48
C TYR A 305 -10.78 -19.35 -20.89
N TRP A 306 -11.03 -20.51 -20.27
CA TRP A 306 -12.26 -21.26 -20.51
C TRP A 306 -13.49 -20.51 -20.03
N GLY A 307 -13.46 -19.94 -18.84
CA GLY A 307 -14.53 -19.11 -18.27
C GLY A 307 -14.86 -17.89 -19.13
N LYS A 308 -13.85 -17.26 -19.71
CA LYS A 308 -13.97 -16.13 -20.67
C LYS A 308 -14.32 -16.58 -22.11
N GLN A 309 -14.57 -17.87 -22.34
CA GLN A 309 -14.90 -18.43 -23.66
C GLN A 309 -13.82 -18.24 -24.75
N LEU A 310 -12.59 -18.04 -24.35
CA LEU A 310 -11.44 -17.89 -25.26
C LEU A 310 -10.90 -19.24 -25.73
N LEU A 311 -11.39 -20.36 -25.16
CA LEU A 311 -11.01 -21.73 -25.48
C LEU A 311 -12.10 -22.45 -26.27
N PRO A 312 -11.74 -23.18 -27.34
CA PRO A 312 -12.69 -24.06 -27.98
C PRO A 312 -12.94 -25.32 -27.14
N LYS A 313 -14.20 -25.71 -27.00
CA LYS A 313 -14.63 -26.87 -26.21
C LYS A 313 -13.81 -28.16 -26.47
N PRO A 314 -13.46 -28.57 -27.70
CA PRO A 314 -12.67 -29.78 -27.92
C PRO A 314 -11.26 -29.73 -27.30
N LEU A 315 -10.67 -28.56 -27.17
CA LEU A 315 -9.37 -28.41 -26.52
C LEU A 315 -9.50 -28.48 -25.00
N TRP A 316 -10.52 -27.80 -24.45
CA TRP A 316 -10.85 -27.87 -23.04
C TRP A 316 -11.17 -29.30 -22.57
N ASP A 317 -12.02 -30.04 -23.35
CA ASP A 317 -12.34 -31.43 -23.05
C ASP A 317 -11.09 -32.32 -22.97
N LYS A 318 -10.13 -32.11 -23.88
CA LYS A 318 -8.84 -32.82 -23.88
C LYS A 318 -8.00 -32.45 -22.65
N TYR A 319 -8.00 -31.16 -22.27
CA TYR A 319 -7.28 -30.67 -21.09
C TYR A 319 -7.81 -31.33 -19.81
N VAL A 320 -9.12 -31.33 -19.62
CA VAL A 320 -9.78 -31.98 -18.48
C VAL A 320 -9.58 -33.49 -18.49
N ALA A 321 -9.77 -34.17 -19.64
CA ALA A 321 -9.63 -35.62 -19.78
C ALA A 321 -8.21 -36.14 -19.45
N ASN A 322 -7.18 -35.29 -19.61
CA ASN A 322 -5.80 -35.62 -19.25
C ASN A 322 -5.45 -35.19 -17.80
N GLY A 323 -6.42 -34.74 -17.02
CA GLY A 323 -6.21 -34.31 -15.63
C GLY A 323 -5.41 -33.02 -15.48
N CYS A 324 -5.27 -32.23 -16.55
CA CYS A 324 -4.44 -31.01 -16.57
C CYS A 324 -4.96 -29.87 -15.66
N THR A 325 -6.10 -30.07 -15.02
CA THR A 325 -6.63 -29.14 -13.99
C THR A 325 -5.92 -29.23 -12.65
N THR A 326 -4.97 -30.19 -12.49
CA THR A 326 -4.18 -30.32 -11.27
C THR A 326 -2.75 -29.88 -11.49
N ILE A 327 -2.12 -29.28 -10.47
CA ILE A 327 -0.72 -28.85 -10.50
C ILE A 327 0.22 -29.98 -10.90
N GLU A 328 0.02 -31.16 -10.29
CA GLU A 328 0.85 -32.34 -10.56
C GLU A 328 0.88 -32.69 -12.04
N GLN A 329 -0.29 -32.70 -12.70
CA GLN A 329 -0.39 -33.01 -14.12
C GLN A 329 0.12 -31.86 -15.01
N GLN A 330 -0.10 -30.61 -14.64
CA GLN A 330 0.44 -29.48 -15.39
C GLN A 330 1.97 -29.50 -15.42
N LEU A 331 2.61 -29.79 -14.29
CA LEU A 331 4.07 -29.80 -14.17
C LEU A 331 4.72 -31.07 -14.74
N ASN A 332 4.08 -32.23 -14.59
CA ASN A 332 4.71 -33.53 -14.87
C ASN A 332 4.18 -34.24 -16.12
N ASN A 333 3.08 -33.77 -16.71
CA ASN A 333 2.47 -34.41 -17.89
C ASN A 333 2.76 -33.60 -19.16
N SER A 334 3.60 -34.17 -20.04
CA SER A 334 3.97 -33.51 -21.29
C SER A 334 2.77 -33.26 -22.25
N VAL A 335 1.68 -34.00 -22.09
CA VAL A 335 0.44 -33.75 -22.84
C VAL A 335 -0.17 -32.43 -22.37
N CYS A 336 -0.19 -32.17 -21.05
CA CYS A 336 -0.70 -30.91 -20.49
C CYS A 336 0.12 -29.72 -20.98
N SER A 337 1.45 -29.78 -20.88
CA SER A 337 2.34 -28.75 -21.41
C SER A 337 2.12 -28.49 -22.91
N THR A 338 1.95 -29.57 -23.70
CA THR A 338 1.67 -29.46 -25.14
C THR A 338 0.32 -28.79 -25.42
N LEU A 339 -0.72 -29.14 -24.64
CA LEU A 339 -2.05 -28.53 -24.77
C LEU A 339 -2.02 -27.05 -24.44
N ILE A 340 -1.34 -26.67 -23.34
CA ILE A 340 -1.16 -25.28 -22.93
C ILE A 340 -0.43 -24.49 -24.03
N LEU A 341 0.71 -24.98 -24.53
CA LEU A 341 1.47 -24.32 -25.59
C LEU A 341 0.67 -24.19 -26.91
N ASN A 342 -0.09 -25.22 -27.28
CA ASN A 342 -0.97 -25.16 -28.46
C ASN A 342 -2.08 -24.13 -28.30
N PHE A 343 -2.51 -23.94 -27.13
CA PHE A 343 -3.52 -22.99 -26.75
C PHE A 343 -2.97 -21.56 -26.81
N MET A 344 -1.87 -21.28 -26.12
CA MET A 344 -1.21 -19.97 -26.12
C MET A 344 -0.89 -19.45 -27.52
N ARG A 345 -0.60 -20.36 -28.48
CA ARG A 345 -0.42 -20.01 -29.91
C ARG A 345 -1.71 -19.62 -30.64
N LYS A 346 -2.87 -19.93 -30.09
CA LYS A 346 -4.18 -19.70 -30.76
C LYS A 346 -4.93 -18.51 -30.20
N ILE A 347 -4.61 -18.09 -28.98
CA ILE A 347 -5.25 -16.95 -28.31
C ILE A 347 -5.03 -15.64 -29.10
N GLY A 348 -3.88 -15.50 -29.77
CA GLY A 348 -3.50 -14.25 -30.43
C GLY A 348 -2.88 -13.25 -29.45
N ASN A 349 -2.93 -11.97 -29.80
CA ASN A 349 -2.38 -10.88 -29.00
C ASN A 349 -3.44 -10.36 -28.01
N LEU A 350 -3.68 -11.12 -26.95
CA LEU A 350 -4.47 -10.66 -25.82
C LEU A 350 -3.55 -10.09 -24.73
N ASN A 351 -4.06 -9.13 -23.99
CA ASN A 351 -3.43 -8.69 -22.76
C ASN A 351 -3.70 -9.74 -21.66
N PRO A 352 -2.71 -10.52 -21.19
CA PRO A 352 -2.96 -11.54 -20.17
C PRO A 352 -3.33 -10.95 -18.81
N TYR A 353 -2.94 -9.71 -18.55
CA TYR A 353 -3.25 -8.97 -17.33
C TYR A 353 -4.68 -8.38 -17.35
N ALA A 354 -5.27 -8.18 -18.54
CA ALA A 354 -6.65 -7.69 -18.67
C ALA A 354 -7.20 -8.10 -20.04
N LEU A 355 -7.92 -9.22 -20.08
CA LEU A 355 -8.30 -9.92 -21.30
C LEU A 355 -9.20 -9.12 -22.24
N ASP A 356 -10.01 -8.21 -21.69
CA ASP A 356 -10.95 -7.36 -22.43
C ASP A 356 -10.31 -6.01 -22.84
N TYR A 357 -9.04 -5.75 -22.44
CA TYR A 357 -8.34 -4.50 -22.73
C TYR A 357 -7.27 -4.65 -23.80
N PRO A 358 -6.97 -3.59 -24.57
CA PRO A 358 -5.98 -3.65 -25.64
C PRO A 358 -4.55 -3.73 -25.09
N VAL A 359 -3.65 -4.31 -25.88
CA VAL A 359 -2.19 -4.29 -25.65
C VAL A 359 -1.55 -3.06 -26.27
N CYS A 360 -0.36 -2.67 -25.76
CA CYS A 360 0.48 -1.67 -26.43
C CYS A 360 0.90 -2.18 -27.83
N LEU A 361 0.64 -1.39 -28.85
CA LEU A 361 0.94 -1.71 -30.25
C LEU A 361 2.11 -0.86 -30.73
N SER A 362 2.91 -1.39 -31.65
CA SER A 362 3.94 -0.59 -32.33
C SER A 362 3.33 0.65 -33.00
N GLN A 363 4.15 1.70 -33.22
CA GLN A 363 3.72 2.95 -33.89
C GLN A 363 2.95 2.70 -35.22
N GLN A 364 3.36 1.71 -36.02
CA GLN A 364 2.67 1.36 -37.27
C GLN A 364 1.28 0.75 -36.99
N GLN A 365 1.17 -0.10 -35.99
CA GLN A 365 -0.11 -0.71 -35.59
C GLN A 365 -1.06 0.32 -34.99
N MET A 366 -0.57 1.27 -34.19
CA MET A 366 -1.35 2.39 -33.66
C MET A 366 -1.86 3.30 -34.76
N THR A 367 -1.02 3.63 -35.75
CA THR A 367 -1.42 4.44 -36.93
C THR A 367 -2.55 3.77 -37.70
N MET A 368 -2.43 2.47 -37.96
CA MET A 368 -3.47 1.68 -38.66
C MET A 368 -4.79 1.65 -37.84
N ARG A 369 -4.71 1.42 -36.52
CA ARG A 369 -5.88 1.43 -35.64
C ARG A 369 -6.58 2.78 -35.64
N ASN A 370 -5.82 3.88 -35.54
CA ASN A 370 -6.35 5.24 -35.56
C ASN A 370 -6.99 5.58 -36.91
N TYR A 371 -6.40 5.12 -38.00
CA TYR A 371 -6.99 5.27 -39.34
C TYR A 371 -8.33 4.54 -39.43
N LEU A 372 -8.40 3.28 -39.02
CA LEU A 372 -9.64 2.50 -39.02
C LEU A 372 -10.72 3.11 -38.11
N LYS A 373 -10.32 3.65 -36.95
CA LYS A 373 -11.22 4.36 -36.05
C LYS A 373 -11.79 5.64 -36.69
N ALA A 374 -10.95 6.40 -37.40
CA ALA A 374 -11.39 7.60 -38.11
C ALA A 374 -12.36 7.24 -39.25
N GLU A 375 -12.09 6.18 -40.03
CA GLU A 375 -12.96 5.70 -41.10
C GLU A 375 -14.34 5.24 -40.58
N LEU A 376 -14.38 4.58 -39.38
CA LEU A 376 -15.64 4.17 -38.76
C LEU A 376 -16.45 5.38 -38.27
N LEU A 377 -15.78 6.41 -37.73
CA LEU A 377 -16.43 7.65 -37.30
C LEU A 377 -17.02 8.41 -38.51
N GLU A 378 -16.31 8.48 -39.63
CA GLU A 378 -16.82 9.12 -40.87
C GLU A 378 -18.05 8.40 -41.45
N LYS A 379 -18.18 7.08 -41.24
CA LYS A 379 -19.34 6.30 -41.69
C LYS A 379 -20.56 6.42 -40.78
N GLY A 380 -20.50 7.24 -39.72
CA GLY A 380 -21.62 7.50 -38.81
C GLY A 380 -21.99 6.35 -37.89
N GLU A 381 -21.11 5.36 -37.74
CA GLU A 381 -21.29 4.23 -36.82
C GLU A 381 -20.86 4.61 -35.39
N SER A 382 -21.13 5.86 -35.00
CA SER A 382 -20.77 6.44 -33.68
C SER A 382 -21.50 5.83 -32.47
N GLY A 383 -22.42 4.88 -32.71
CA GLY A 383 -23.14 4.20 -31.61
C GLY A 383 -22.32 3.19 -30.80
N LEU A 384 -21.06 2.90 -31.23
CA LEU A 384 -20.15 1.97 -30.54
C LEU A 384 -19.10 2.68 -29.67
N LEU A 385 -19.06 4.01 -29.68
CA LEU A 385 -18.11 4.79 -28.90
C LEU A 385 -18.88 5.80 -28.03
N SER A 386 -19.54 5.34 -26.99
CA SER A 386 -20.04 6.23 -25.94
C SER A 386 -18.86 6.76 -25.13
N ALA A 387 -18.45 7.96 -25.47
CA ALA A 387 -17.47 8.73 -24.70
C ALA A 387 -18.14 9.44 -23.51
N ASP A 388 -18.80 8.70 -22.65
CA ASP A 388 -19.45 9.23 -21.45
C ASP A 388 -19.02 8.50 -20.18
N SER A 389 -17.70 8.39 -19.98
CA SER A 389 -17.16 8.26 -18.64
C SER A 389 -16.03 9.27 -18.48
N PHE A 390 -16.10 10.07 -17.44
CA PHE A 390 -15.00 10.93 -16.97
C PHE A 390 -13.86 10.11 -16.36
N ASP A 391 -13.85 8.80 -16.58
CA ASP A 391 -12.78 7.92 -16.16
C ASP A 391 -11.57 8.16 -17.06
N ILE A 392 -10.37 8.15 -16.47
CA ILE A 392 -9.14 8.20 -17.25
C ILE A 392 -9.17 6.98 -18.17
N PRO A 393 -9.16 7.15 -19.49
CA PRO A 393 -9.18 6.02 -20.38
C PRO A 393 -7.87 5.21 -20.20
N TYR A 394 -7.99 3.89 -20.09
CA TYR A 394 -6.82 3.00 -20.08
C TYR A 394 -5.92 3.27 -21.30
N GLU A 395 -4.65 3.57 -21.03
CA GLU A 395 -3.63 3.81 -22.05
C GLU A 395 -2.68 2.61 -22.13
N PRO A 396 -2.72 1.80 -23.17
CA PRO A 396 -1.96 0.55 -23.26
C PRO A 396 -0.42 0.69 -23.21
N CYS A 397 0.11 1.90 -23.37
CA CYS A 397 1.55 2.16 -23.41
C CYS A 397 2.04 3.02 -22.23
N GLU A 398 1.28 3.12 -21.15
CA GLU A 398 1.66 3.89 -19.96
C GLU A 398 3.00 3.44 -19.37
N ASP A 399 3.32 2.16 -19.41
CA ASP A 399 4.57 1.60 -18.92
C ASP A 399 5.78 2.19 -19.66
N GLU A 400 5.68 2.33 -21.01
CA GLU A 400 6.73 2.94 -21.82
C GLU A 400 6.92 4.43 -21.46
N TYR A 401 5.82 5.15 -21.15
CA TYR A 401 5.88 6.56 -20.76
C TYR A 401 6.50 6.70 -19.37
N SER A 402 6.14 5.84 -18.43
CA SER A 402 6.68 5.80 -17.07
C SER A 402 8.19 5.52 -17.08
N SER A 403 8.63 4.51 -17.85
CA SER A 403 10.04 4.19 -18.01
C SER A 403 10.83 5.35 -18.64
N THR A 404 10.27 5.98 -19.68
CA THR A 404 10.89 7.13 -20.33
C THR A 404 11.01 8.32 -19.37
N TYR A 405 9.96 8.60 -18.60
CA TYR A 405 9.91 9.69 -17.65
C TYR A 405 10.94 9.52 -16.52
N LEU A 406 10.95 8.38 -15.83
CA LEU A 406 11.85 8.10 -14.71
C LEU A 406 13.33 8.09 -15.11
N ASN A 407 13.64 7.81 -16.38
CA ASN A 407 15.03 7.83 -16.87
C ASN A 407 15.51 9.20 -17.32
N ARG A 408 14.68 10.24 -17.29
CA ARG A 408 15.10 11.62 -17.55
C ARG A 408 16.06 12.11 -16.47
N ALA A 409 17.10 12.81 -16.86
CA ALA A 409 18.13 13.32 -15.93
C ALA A 409 17.56 14.36 -14.94
N ASP A 410 16.62 15.21 -15.38
CA ASP A 410 15.95 16.21 -14.56
C ASP A 410 15.00 15.56 -13.54
N VAL A 411 14.29 14.49 -13.93
CA VAL A 411 13.43 13.71 -13.03
C VAL A 411 14.24 12.98 -11.97
N LYS A 412 15.32 12.30 -12.36
CA LYS A 412 16.24 11.65 -11.40
C LYS A 412 16.82 12.63 -10.40
N ALA A 413 17.18 13.83 -10.84
CA ALA A 413 17.66 14.88 -9.95
C ALA A 413 16.57 15.36 -8.98
N ALA A 414 15.33 15.52 -9.44
CA ALA A 414 14.20 15.93 -8.61
C ALA A 414 13.80 14.86 -7.58
N LEU A 415 14.00 13.58 -7.91
CA LEU A 415 13.72 12.42 -7.03
C LEU A 415 14.91 12.07 -6.11
N HIS A 416 16.01 12.82 -6.13
CA HIS A 416 17.20 12.60 -5.32
C HIS A 416 17.80 11.18 -5.49
N VAL A 417 17.65 10.59 -6.68
CA VAL A 417 18.14 9.25 -6.99
C VAL A 417 19.48 9.29 -7.73
N HIS A 418 20.22 8.18 -7.68
CA HIS A 418 21.47 8.03 -8.40
C HIS A 418 21.24 8.09 -9.92
N THR A 419 21.90 9.04 -10.59
CA THR A 419 21.68 9.31 -12.03
C THR A 419 22.24 8.22 -12.95
N ASP A 420 23.17 7.42 -12.47
CA ASP A 420 23.81 6.29 -13.18
C ASP A 420 22.99 4.99 -13.10
N ILE A 421 21.95 4.93 -12.27
CA ILE A 421 21.00 3.81 -12.25
C ILE A 421 19.98 4.03 -13.36
N GLU A 422 19.88 3.09 -14.30
CA GLU A 422 18.80 3.03 -15.27
C GLU A 422 17.59 2.36 -14.62
N TRP A 423 16.47 3.08 -14.57
CA TRP A 423 15.25 2.54 -14.02
C TRP A 423 14.60 1.53 -14.99
N GLU A 424 14.26 0.37 -14.48
CA GLU A 424 13.50 -0.67 -15.16
C GLU A 424 12.27 -1.04 -14.29
N GLU A 425 11.16 -1.38 -14.92
CA GLU A 425 9.95 -1.82 -14.24
C GLU A 425 10.20 -3.01 -13.31
N CYS A 426 10.91 -4.01 -13.82
CA CYS A 426 11.27 -5.20 -13.06
C CYS A 426 12.76 -5.47 -13.19
N SER A 427 13.40 -5.73 -12.06
CA SER A 427 14.85 -5.91 -11.96
C SER A 427 15.36 -7.13 -12.72
N ARG A 428 16.41 -6.95 -13.51
CA ARG A 428 17.21 -8.03 -14.10
C ARG A 428 18.40 -8.43 -13.25
N THR A 429 18.75 -7.63 -12.25
CA THR A 429 19.90 -7.86 -11.38
C THR A 429 19.54 -8.67 -10.14
N THR A 430 18.35 -8.48 -9.61
CA THR A 430 17.84 -9.24 -8.46
C THR A 430 17.61 -10.69 -8.83
N LYS A 431 18.23 -11.61 -8.05
CA LYS A 431 18.13 -13.07 -8.24
C LYS A 431 17.22 -13.63 -7.15
N TYR A 432 15.93 -13.74 -7.46
CA TYR A 432 14.96 -14.23 -6.49
C TYR A 432 14.98 -15.76 -6.41
N GLU A 433 14.86 -16.31 -5.18
CA GLU A 433 14.95 -17.74 -4.96
C GLU A 433 13.74 -18.49 -5.54
N LEU A 434 13.99 -19.37 -6.52
CA LEU A 434 12.93 -20.13 -7.21
C LEU A 434 12.11 -21.01 -6.27
N LYS A 435 12.75 -21.53 -5.19
CA LYS A 435 12.04 -22.39 -4.23
C LYS A 435 10.90 -21.65 -3.53
N ASP A 436 11.09 -20.35 -3.25
CA ASP A 436 10.10 -19.54 -2.53
C ASP A 436 8.86 -19.32 -3.40
N LYS A 437 9.03 -19.12 -4.70
CA LYS A 437 7.92 -18.96 -5.66
C LYS A 437 6.94 -20.15 -5.70
N MET A 438 7.39 -21.32 -5.25
CA MET A 438 6.58 -22.55 -5.24
C MET A 438 5.95 -22.83 -3.87
N LEU A 439 6.28 -22.02 -2.84
CA LEU A 439 5.76 -22.25 -1.49
C LEU A 439 4.34 -21.68 -1.36
N PRO A 440 3.38 -22.46 -0.84
CA PRO A 440 2.05 -21.93 -0.57
C PRO A 440 2.06 -21.03 0.67
N MET A 441 1.42 -19.89 0.55
CA MET A 441 1.35 -18.86 1.61
C MET A 441 0.22 -19.10 2.63
N GLU A 442 -0.62 -20.11 2.46
CA GLU A 442 -1.72 -20.46 3.38
C GLU A 442 -1.29 -20.53 4.85
N LYS A 443 -0.08 -21.03 5.13
CA LYS A 443 0.45 -21.12 6.49
C LYS A 443 0.49 -19.77 7.19
N TYR A 444 0.89 -18.71 6.46
CA TYR A 444 0.97 -17.36 7.02
C TYR A 444 -0.41 -16.77 7.24
N TYR A 445 -1.34 -16.93 6.28
CA TYR A 445 -2.74 -16.53 6.48
C TYR A 445 -3.35 -17.20 7.72
N LYS A 446 -3.12 -18.50 7.91
CA LYS A 446 -3.59 -19.23 9.10
C LYS A 446 -2.95 -18.71 10.40
N ILE A 447 -1.66 -18.39 10.41
CA ILE A 447 -0.97 -17.79 11.58
C ILE A 447 -1.60 -16.43 11.91
N LEU A 448 -1.69 -15.54 10.92
CA LEU A 448 -2.15 -14.17 11.08
C LEU A 448 -3.62 -14.11 11.53
N LEU A 449 -4.50 -14.87 10.89
CA LEU A 449 -5.93 -14.88 11.19
C LEU A 449 -6.27 -15.59 12.51
N ASN A 450 -5.37 -16.45 13.04
CA ASN A 450 -5.49 -17.05 14.36
C ASN A 450 -4.71 -16.30 15.44
N SER A 451 -4.12 -15.13 15.16
CA SER A 451 -3.41 -14.34 16.16
C SER A 451 -4.37 -13.83 17.23
N LYS A 452 -3.98 -14.03 18.50
CA LYS A 452 -4.68 -13.52 19.69
C LYS A 452 -4.18 -12.15 20.12
N THR A 453 -2.93 -11.85 19.79
CA THR A 453 -2.24 -10.61 20.18
C THR A 453 -2.59 -9.44 19.26
N HIS A 454 -3.09 -9.75 18.04
CA HIS A 454 -3.47 -8.76 17.03
C HIS A 454 -4.92 -8.98 16.54
N PRO A 455 -5.93 -8.90 17.44
CA PRO A 455 -7.32 -9.19 17.09
C PRO A 455 -7.95 -8.15 16.16
N GLU A 456 -7.35 -6.96 16.04
CA GLU A 456 -7.82 -5.85 15.21
C GLU A 456 -7.24 -5.87 13.79
N MET A 457 -6.23 -6.74 13.53
CA MET A 457 -5.60 -6.82 12.21
C MET A 457 -6.58 -7.33 11.15
N ARG A 458 -6.70 -6.63 10.04
CA ARG A 458 -7.59 -6.95 8.93
C ARG A 458 -6.81 -7.35 7.68
N ILE A 459 -7.32 -8.34 6.97
CA ILE A 459 -6.76 -8.80 5.69
C ILE A 459 -7.84 -8.65 4.62
N LEU A 460 -7.53 -7.89 3.58
CA LEU A 460 -8.33 -7.77 2.38
C LEU A 460 -7.61 -8.44 1.22
N VAL A 461 -8.26 -9.39 0.57
CA VAL A 461 -7.87 -9.90 -0.74
C VAL A 461 -8.88 -9.39 -1.76
N TYR A 462 -8.40 -8.72 -2.79
CA TYR A 462 -9.27 -8.29 -3.88
C TYR A 462 -8.76 -8.83 -5.22
N SER A 463 -9.63 -9.02 -6.20
CA SER A 463 -9.27 -9.62 -7.48
C SER A 463 -10.10 -9.05 -8.61
N GLY A 464 -9.45 -8.46 -9.60
CA GLY A 464 -10.06 -8.12 -10.88
C GLY A 464 -10.41 -9.39 -11.64
N ASP A 465 -11.67 -9.49 -12.12
CA ASP A 465 -12.20 -10.72 -12.72
C ASP A 465 -11.85 -10.88 -14.22
N ASP A 466 -11.09 -9.92 -14.76
CA ASP A 466 -10.58 -9.94 -16.13
C ASP A 466 -9.10 -10.37 -16.24
N ASP A 467 -8.45 -10.62 -15.11
CA ASP A 467 -7.06 -11.09 -15.01
C ASP A 467 -6.95 -12.59 -15.31
N SER A 468 -5.99 -12.97 -16.16
CA SER A 468 -5.63 -14.38 -16.38
C SER A 468 -4.32 -14.81 -15.75
N VAL A 469 -3.47 -13.86 -15.32
CA VAL A 469 -2.15 -14.15 -14.71
C VAL A 469 -2.31 -14.67 -13.28
N CYS A 470 -3.13 -13.99 -12.47
CA CYS A 470 -3.54 -14.45 -11.15
C CYS A 470 -5.08 -14.48 -11.07
N GLY A 471 -5.68 -15.32 -11.89
CA GLY A 471 -7.12 -15.34 -12.11
C GLY A 471 -7.93 -15.54 -10.83
N THR A 472 -9.05 -14.84 -10.75
CA THR A 472 -10.01 -14.88 -9.63
C THR A 472 -10.43 -16.31 -9.25
N ILE A 473 -10.50 -17.24 -10.20
CA ILE A 473 -10.81 -18.66 -9.96
C ILE A 473 -9.77 -19.31 -9.02
N GLY A 474 -8.50 -19.06 -9.28
CA GLY A 474 -7.41 -19.56 -8.42
C GLY A 474 -7.45 -18.92 -7.04
N THR A 475 -7.65 -17.60 -7.00
CA THR A 475 -7.75 -16.83 -5.75
C THR A 475 -8.89 -17.36 -4.87
N GLN A 476 -10.07 -17.60 -5.42
CA GLN A 476 -11.19 -18.19 -4.68
C GLN A 476 -10.82 -19.54 -4.06
N ARG A 477 -10.15 -20.42 -4.79
CA ARG A 477 -9.81 -21.76 -4.29
C ARG A 477 -9.01 -21.71 -3.00
N TRP A 478 -7.85 -21.08 -3.02
CA TRP A 478 -7.01 -21.06 -1.81
C TRP A 478 -7.70 -20.38 -0.63
N ILE A 479 -8.50 -19.31 -0.90
CA ILE A 479 -9.26 -18.60 0.16
C ILE A 479 -10.25 -19.54 0.83
N TYR A 480 -11.08 -20.24 0.06
CA TYR A 480 -12.07 -21.16 0.63
C TYR A 480 -11.41 -22.41 1.23
N ASP A 481 -10.26 -22.86 0.70
CA ASP A 481 -9.50 -24.01 1.23
C ASP A 481 -8.78 -23.66 2.56
N LEU A 482 -8.66 -22.40 2.95
CA LEU A 482 -8.24 -22.01 4.31
C LEU A 482 -9.18 -22.58 5.39
N GLY A 483 -10.44 -22.81 5.05
CA GLY A 483 -11.43 -23.48 5.90
C GLY A 483 -12.08 -22.58 6.95
N PHE A 484 -11.98 -21.24 6.84
CA PHE A 484 -12.71 -20.31 7.70
C PHE A 484 -14.19 -20.29 7.32
N PRO A 485 -15.14 -20.38 8.29
CA PRO A 485 -16.56 -20.29 7.99
C PRO A 485 -16.95 -18.92 7.42
N LEU A 486 -17.89 -18.91 6.49
CA LEU A 486 -18.48 -17.66 5.99
C LEU A 486 -19.24 -16.94 7.12
N LEU A 487 -19.02 -15.64 7.20
CA LEU A 487 -19.82 -14.70 7.98
C LEU A 487 -20.88 -14.04 7.10
N GLU A 488 -20.47 -13.66 5.89
CA GLU A 488 -21.31 -13.10 4.83
C GLU A 488 -20.93 -13.77 3.52
N ASP A 489 -21.93 -14.35 2.85
CA ASP A 489 -21.74 -15.06 1.58
C ASP A 489 -21.90 -14.08 0.42
N TRP A 490 -21.24 -14.33 -0.65
CA TRP A 490 -21.22 -13.70 -1.98
C TRP A 490 -22.29 -12.62 -2.21
N THR A 491 -22.06 -11.41 -1.67
CA THR A 491 -22.95 -10.25 -1.79
C THR A 491 -22.41 -9.24 -2.78
N THR A 492 -23.29 -8.55 -3.47
CA THR A 492 -22.92 -7.53 -4.44
C THR A 492 -22.53 -6.23 -3.73
N TRP A 493 -21.43 -5.61 -4.15
CA TRP A 493 -21.13 -4.24 -3.78
C TRP A 493 -21.24 -3.30 -4.99
N TYR A 494 -21.46 -2.00 -4.72
CA TYR A 494 -21.86 -1.04 -5.73
C TYR A 494 -21.00 0.23 -5.66
N VAL A 495 -20.71 0.79 -6.86
CA VAL A 495 -20.21 2.15 -7.04
C VAL A 495 -21.17 2.86 -7.98
N ASP A 496 -21.63 4.05 -7.63
CA ASP A 496 -22.64 4.84 -8.38
C ASP A 496 -23.90 4.04 -8.79
N GLY A 497 -24.31 3.10 -7.95
CA GLY A 497 -25.47 2.26 -8.24
C GLY A 497 -25.24 1.16 -9.27
N GLN A 498 -24.02 1.00 -9.77
CA GLN A 498 -23.63 -0.09 -10.65
C GLN A 498 -22.94 -1.19 -9.85
N THR A 499 -23.09 -2.45 -10.27
CA THR A 499 -22.40 -3.58 -9.67
C THR A 499 -20.90 -3.43 -9.93
N ALA A 500 -20.13 -3.18 -8.86
CA ALA A 500 -18.69 -3.08 -8.92
C ALA A 500 -17.99 -4.43 -8.70
N GLY A 501 -18.70 -5.40 -8.09
CA GLY A 501 -18.19 -6.74 -7.85
C GLY A 501 -18.95 -7.44 -6.73
N TYR A 502 -18.25 -8.38 -6.08
CA TYR A 502 -18.84 -9.23 -5.04
C TYR A 502 -17.94 -9.30 -3.82
N ILE A 503 -18.52 -9.55 -2.65
CA ILE A 503 -17.86 -9.64 -1.35
C ILE A 503 -18.18 -10.96 -0.69
N SER A 504 -17.18 -11.61 -0.09
CA SER A 504 -17.32 -12.67 0.90
C SER A 504 -16.55 -12.31 2.16
N LYS A 505 -17.17 -12.43 3.32
CA LYS A 505 -16.52 -12.21 4.61
C LYS A 505 -16.41 -13.51 5.39
N PHE A 506 -15.28 -13.71 6.05
CA PHE A 506 -14.99 -14.95 6.76
C PHE A 506 -14.94 -14.70 8.26
N LYS A 507 -15.50 -15.64 9.02
CA LYS A 507 -15.44 -15.63 10.47
C LYS A 507 -14.07 -16.10 10.93
N THR A 508 -13.36 -15.24 11.64
CA THR A 508 -12.05 -15.55 12.19
C THR A 508 -12.11 -15.71 13.71
N PRO A 509 -11.22 -16.52 14.32
CA PRO A 509 -11.12 -16.62 15.76
C PRO A 509 -10.78 -15.26 16.40
N TYR A 510 -11.22 -15.09 17.65
CA TYR A 510 -10.90 -13.94 18.51
C TYR A 510 -11.40 -12.57 18.04
N SER A 511 -12.22 -12.51 16.99
CA SER A 511 -12.90 -11.30 16.57
C SER A 511 -14.41 -11.53 16.44
N LYS A 512 -15.20 -10.48 16.68
CA LYS A 512 -16.64 -10.49 16.43
C LYS A 512 -16.95 -10.14 14.98
N ASP A 513 -16.14 -9.27 14.40
CA ASP A 513 -16.26 -8.79 13.04
C ASP A 513 -15.34 -9.58 12.09
N SER A 514 -15.60 -9.52 10.79
CA SER A 514 -14.73 -10.14 9.82
C SER A 514 -13.37 -9.43 9.80
N ARG A 515 -12.30 -10.22 9.98
CA ARG A 515 -10.92 -9.75 9.76
C ARG A 515 -10.34 -10.24 8.44
N PHE A 516 -11.08 -11.07 7.73
CA PHE A 516 -10.70 -11.62 6.44
C PHE A 516 -11.84 -11.45 5.44
N THR A 517 -11.60 -10.61 4.46
CA THR A 517 -12.54 -10.27 3.41
C THR A 517 -11.95 -10.56 2.04
N PHE A 518 -12.74 -11.16 1.19
CA PHE A 518 -12.44 -11.32 -0.23
C PHE A 518 -13.43 -10.48 -1.06
N MET A 519 -12.89 -9.72 -2.01
CA MET A 519 -13.67 -8.91 -2.95
C MET A 519 -13.28 -9.20 -4.39
N THR A 520 -14.23 -9.20 -5.30
CA THR A 520 -13.94 -9.11 -6.74
C THR A 520 -14.20 -7.69 -7.22
N VAL A 521 -13.47 -7.28 -8.26
CA VAL A 521 -13.72 -6.03 -8.98
C VAL A 521 -14.07 -6.37 -10.43
N HIS A 522 -15.33 -6.13 -10.79
CA HIS A 522 -15.86 -6.54 -12.07
C HIS A 522 -15.31 -5.73 -13.24
N GLY A 523 -14.77 -6.43 -14.23
CA GLY A 523 -14.16 -5.84 -15.42
C GLY A 523 -12.80 -5.19 -15.16
N ALA A 524 -12.17 -5.43 -13.98
CA ALA A 524 -10.79 -5.05 -13.75
C ALA A 524 -9.84 -6.18 -14.13
N GLY A 525 -8.65 -5.81 -14.60
CA GLY A 525 -7.53 -6.72 -14.81
C GLY A 525 -6.68 -6.91 -13.56
N HIS A 526 -5.42 -7.25 -13.75
CA HIS A 526 -4.43 -7.55 -12.73
C HIS A 526 -4.12 -6.35 -11.84
N GLU A 527 -3.80 -5.23 -12.46
CA GLU A 527 -3.58 -3.93 -11.83
C GLU A 527 -4.94 -3.23 -11.69
N VAL A 528 -5.70 -3.59 -10.64
CA VAL A 528 -7.09 -3.15 -10.47
C VAL A 528 -7.26 -1.63 -10.58
N PRO A 529 -6.38 -0.78 -9.95
CA PRO A 529 -6.51 0.67 -10.03
C PRO A 529 -6.29 1.25 -11.45
N THR A 530 -5.56 0.54 -12.30
CA THR A 530 -5.36 0.95 -13.70
C THR A 530 -6.66 0.83 -14.52
N TYR A 531 -7.37 -0.30 -14.34
CA TYR A 531 -8.53 -0.62 -15.16
C TYR A 531 -9.85 -0.11 -14.58
N LYS A 532 -9.95 -0.05 -13.25
CA LYS A 532 -11.13 0.40 -12.50
C LYS A 532 -10.76 1.36 -11.37
N PRO A 533 -10.18 2.54 -11.70
CA PRO A 533 -9.59 3.44 -10.72
C PRO A 533 -10.60 3.93 -9.67
N LYS A 534 -11.84 4.19 -10.06
CA LYS A 534 -12.89 4.66 -9.15
C LYS A 534 -13.32 3.58 -8.16
N GLU A 535 -13.56 2.38 -8.66
CA GLU A 535 -13.90 1.21 -7.84
C GLU A 535 -12.74 0.85 -6.90
N ALA A 536 -11.50 0.97 -7.37
CA ALA A 536 -10.31 0.72 -6.56
C ALA A 536 -10.18 1.72 -5.40
N LEU A 537 -10.42 3.01 -5.64
CA LEU A 537 -10.41 4.02 -4.58
C LEU A 537 -11.54 3.79 -3.56
N ASP A 538 -12.76 3.51 -4.01
CA ASP A 538 -13.92 3.23 -3.13
C ASP A 538 -13.67 1.98 -2.26
N LEU A 539 -13.14 0.90 -2.86
CA LEU A 539 -12.75 -0.31 -2.15
C LEU A 539 -11.70 -0.01 -1.09
N PHE A 540 -10.66 0.75 -1.45
CA PHE A 540 -9.56 1.08 -0.57
C PHE A 540 -10.00 1.97 0.61
N GLU A 541 -10.82 3.00 0.35
CA GLU A 541 -11.41 3.84 1.40
C GLU A 541 -12.26 3.01 2.38
N LYS A 542 -13.12 2.13 1.86
CA LYS A 542 -13.92 1.22 2.69
C LYS A 542 -13.06 0.29 3.54
N TYR A 543 -11.95 -0.22 3.00
CA TYR A 543 -11.00 -1.04 3.74
C TYR A 543 -10.35 -0.27 4.90
N LEU A 544 -9.84 0.93 4.63
CA LEU A 544 -9.19 1.76 5.64
C LEU A 544 -10.16 2.18 6.76
N THR A 545 -11.41 2.50 6.41
CA THR A 545 -12.45 2.96 7.35
C THR A 545 -13.24 1.82 8.01
N ASN A 546 -12.92 0.55 7.70
CA ASN A 546 -13.68 -0.63 8.15
C ASN A 546 -15.17 -0.58 7.76
N ALA A 547 -15.45 -0.06 6.56
CA ALA A 547 -16.81 0.07 6.03
C ALA A 547 -17.19 -1.03 5.02
N ILE A 548 -16.28 -2.04 4.84
CA ILE A 548 -16.57 -3.23 4.02
C ILE A 548 -17.57 -4.14 4.74
#